data_033f4959e1020279c482e4196565930b
#
_entry.id   033f4959e1020279c482e4196565930b
#
_cell.length_a   1.000
_cell.length_b   1.000
_cell.length_c   1.000
_cell.angle_alpha   90.00
_cell.angle_beta   90.00
_cell.angle_gamma   90.00
#
_symmetry.space_group_name_H-M   'P 1'
#
loop_
_entity.id
_entity.type
_entity.pdbx_description
1 polymer ?
#
loop_
_entity_poly.entity_id
_entity_poly.type
_entity_poly.pdbx_seq_one_letter_code
_entity_poly.pdbx_strand_id
1 'polypeptide(L)'
;MTSRAVRLGLPGWMALLAILNFGAVSADAATIVALGASNTFGKGVARNQAYPAQLEAILRAKGENVRVVNAGINGDTTEGMLGRLDRAVPNGTSAVILQPGGNDQRKGRPDRTADIQSRLAARNIPVIMLGNSMLGGLPHQPDGEHLTPEGYHMLAEAIASQVSGAIGR
;
A
#
# COMPACT_ATOMS: atom_id res chain seq x y z
N MET A 1 -19.72 53.41 -70.52
CA MET A 1 -20.43 52.31 -69.85
C MET A 1 -19.45 51.63 -68.93
N THR A 2 -19.48 51.98 -67.64
CA THR A 2 -18.51 51.54 -66.65
C THR A 2 -19.21 50.57 -65.71
N SER A 3 -18.79 49.30 -65.74
CA SER A 3 -19.30 48.25 -64.87
C SER A 3 -18.53 48.23 -63.51
N ARG A 4 -19.22 48.49 -62.41
CA ARG A 4 -18.70 48.40 -61.02
C ARG A 4 -18.78 46.95 -60.54
N ALA A 5 -17.66 46.36 -60.26
CA ALA A 5 -17.56 45.08 -59.54
C ALA A 5 -17.72 45.30 -58.03
N VAL A 6 -18.77 44.70 -57.45
CA VAL A 6 -19.01 44.65 -56.00
C VAL A 6 -18.18 43.48 -55.42
N ARG A 7 -17.25 43.81 -54.52
CA ARG A 7 -16.52 42.80 -53.74
C ARG A 7 -17.32 42.53 -52.47
N LEU A 8 -17.88 41.30 -52.32
CA LEU A 8 -18.40 40.78 -51.07
C LEU A 8 -17.22 40.36 -50.19
N GLY A 9 -17.04 41.02 -49.07
CA GLY A 9 -16.12 40.60 -48.02
C GLY A 9 -16.78 39.51 -47.16
N LEU A 10 -16.12 38.38 -47.04
CA LEU A 10 -16.50 37.30 -46.09
C LEU A 10 -16.06 37.69 -44.68
N PRO A 11 -16.92 37.58 -43.66
CA PRO A 11 -16.51 37.78 -42.27
C PRO A 11 -15.74 36.56 -41.77
N GLY A 12 -14.48 36.77 -41.44
CA GLY A 12 -13.63 35.75 -40.78
C GLY A 12 -14.14 35.46 -39.38
N TRP A 13 -14.69 34.29 -39.18
CA TRP A 13 -14.97 33.76 -37.87
C TRP A 13 -13.71 33.19 -37.30
N MET A 14 -13.04 33.95 -36.44
CA MET A 14 -11.96 33.43 -35.57
C MET A 14 -12.61 32.54 -34.51
N ALA A 15 -12.57 31.23 -34.71
CA ALA A 15 -12.89 30.28 -33.68
C ALA A 15 -11.77 30.32 -32.62
N LEU A 16 -12.06 30.94 -31.48
CA LEU A 16 -11.20 30.95 -30.31
C LEU A 16 -11.28 29.55 -29.65
N LEU A 17 -10.33 28.65 -29.97
CA LEU A 17 -10.18 27.38 -29.25
C LEU A 17 -9.66 27.71 -27.83
N ALA A 18 -10.56 27.73 -26.85
CA ALA A 18 -10.19 27.73 -25.45
C ALA A 18 -9.62 26.35 -25.08
N ILE A 19 -8.30 26.23 -25.03
CA ILE A 19 -7.62 25.06 -24.48
C ILE A 19 -7.83 25.09 -22.97
N LEU A 20 -8.83 24.33 -22.48
CA LEU A 20 -9.01 24.03 -21.07
C LEU A 20 -7.84 23.13 -20.63
N ASN A 21 -6.77 23.72 -20.11
CA ASN A 21 -5.75 23.00 -19.37
C ASN A 21 -6.39 22.48 -18.07
N PHE A 22 -6.94 21.25 -18.10
CA PHE A 22 -7.17 20.48 -16.89
C PHE A 22 -5.79 20.13 -16.33
N GLY A 23 -5.30 20.96 -15.40
CA GLY A 23 -4.16 20.59 -14.59
C GLY A 23 -4.50 19.29 -13.87
N ALA A 24 -3.85 18.18 -14.23
CA ALA A 24 -3.94 16.94 -13.49
C ALA A 24 -3.45 17.23 -12.07
N VAL A 25 -4.36 17.34 -11.12
CA VAL A 25 -4.01 17.31 -9.69
C VAL A 25 -3.46 15.91 -9.46
N SER A 26 -2.15 15.79 -9.34
CA SER A 26 -1.52 14.54 -8.92
C SER A 26 -2.02 14.26 -7.51
N ALA A 27 -2.96 13.32 -7.37
CA ALA A 27 -3.35 12.85 -6.05
C ALA A 27 -2.11 12.24 -5.39
N ASP A 28 -1.83 12.65 -4.15
CA ASP A 28 -0.74 12.06 -3.37
C ASP A 28 -0.90 10.55 -3.29
N ALA A 29 0.22 9.82 -3.34
CA ALA A 29 0.19 8.37 -3.27
C ALA A 29 -0.38 7.90 -1.93
N ALA A 30 -1.36 7.01 -1.96
CA ALA A 30 -1.88 6.39 -0.75
C ALA A 30 -0.75 5.63 -0.03
N THR A 31 -0.49 5.98 1.22
CA THR A 31 0.57 5.35 2.01
C THR A 31 0.02 4.20 2.83
N ILE A 32 0.51 3.00 2.55
CA ILE A 32 0.19 1.77 3.27
C ILE A 32 1.40 1.41 4.14
N VAL A 33 1.20 1.09 5.40
CA VAL A 33 2.28 0.63 6.29
C VAL A 33 2.11 -0.85 6.58
N ALA A 34 3.11 -1.64 6.22
CA ALA A 34 3.21 -3.04 6.60
C ALA A 34 3.94 -3.14 7.96
N LEU A 35 3.17 -3.24 9.04
CA LEU A 35 3.66 -3.35 10.43
C LEU A 35 3.73 -4.81 10.84
N GLY A 36 4.89 -5.29 11.27
CA GLY A 36 5.01 -6.70 11.63
C GLY A 36 6.41 -7.13 12.05
N ALA A 37 6.60 -8.44 12.11
CA ALA A 37 7.85 -9.06 12.50
C ALA A 37 8.69 -9.50 11.29
N SER A 38 9.34 -10.68 11.38
CA SER A 38 10.34 -11.16 10.40
C SER A 38 9.75 -11.46 9.01
N ASN A 39 8.51 -11.95 8.92
CA ASN A 39 7.86 -12.17 7.63
C ASN A 39 7.49 -10.84 6.93
N THR A 40 7.17 -9.80 7.69
CA THR A 40 7.00 -8.45 7.14
C THR A 40 8.33 -7.85 6.72
N PHE A 41 9.37 -8.01 7.54
CA PHE A 41 10.73 -7.57 7.21
C PHE A 41 11.24 -8.19 5.90
N GLY A 42 10.88 -9.46 5.63
CA GLY A 42 11.42 -10.25 4.53
C GLY A 42 12.72 -10.93 4.92
N LYS A 43 12.76 -11.60 6.10
CA LYS A 43 13.96 -12.31 6.55
C LYS A 43 14.35 -13.39 5.54
N GLY A 44 15.65 -13.42 5.18
CA GLY A 44 16.21 -14.40 4.26
C GLY A 44 16.03 -14.10 2.77
N VAL A 45 15.38 -12.98 2.41
CA VAL A 45 15.21 -12.54 1.01
C VAL A 45 15.72 -11.12 0.81
N ALA A 46 15.90 -10.70 -0.45
CA ALA A 46 16.21 -9.32 -0.79
C ALA A 46 15.02 -8.40 -0.49
N ARG A 47 15.26 -7.11 -0.22
CA ARG A 47 14.20 -6.15 0.14
C ARG A 47 13.07 -6.06 -0.89
N ASN A 48 13.38 -6.12 -2.17
CA ASN A 48 12.40 -6.11 -3.27
C ASN A 48 11.63 -7.44 -3.42
N GLN A 49 12.05 -8.49 -2.74
CA GLN A 49 11.39 -9.80 -2.71
C GLN A 49 10.49 -9.99 -1.50
N ALA A 50 10.57 -9.10 -0.49
CA ALA A 50 9.65 -9.09 0.64
C ALA A 50 8.24 -8.67 0.17
N TYR A 51 7.17 -9.24 0.79
CA TYR A 51 5.80 -9.00 0.33
C TYR A 51 5.40 -7.53 0.25
N PRO A 52 5.87 -6.60 1.13
CA PRO A 52 5.45 -5.20 1.00
C PRO A 52 5.90 -4.56 -0.31
N ALA A 53 7.13 -4.86 -0.76
CA ALA A 53 7.64 -4.34 -2.03
C ALA A 53 6.94 -4.98 -3.23
N GLN A 54 6.66 -6.27 -3.17
CA GLN A 54 5.92 -6.98 -4.23
C GLN A 54 4.47 -6.49 -4.31
N LEU A 55 3.81 -6.26 -3.17
CA LEU A 55 2.47 -5.69 -3.11
C LEU A 55 2.42 -4.29 -3.76
N GLU A 56 3.39 -3.43 -3.46
CA GLU A 56 3.50 -2.12 -4.11
C GLU A 56 3.57 -2.26 -5.63
N ALA A 57 4.43 -3.16 -6.12
CA ALA A 57 4.58 -3.41 -7.55
C ALA A 57 3.27 -3.92 -8.19
N ILE A 58 2.56 -4.84 -7.53
CA ILE A 58 1.28 -5.39 -8.00
C ILE A 58 0.21 -4.30 -8.07
N LEU A 59 0.06 -3.47 -7.03
CA LEU A 59 -0.94 -2.41 -6.98
C LEU A 59 -0.65 -1.33 -8.02
N ARG A 60 0.61 -0.94 -8.18
CA ARG A 60 1.03 0.03 -9.21
C ARG A 60 0.80 -0.50 -10.62
N ALA A 61 1.04 -1.79 -10.87
CA ALA A 61 0.74 -2.41 -12.15
C ALA A 61 -0.77 -2.40 -12.49
N LYS A 62 -1.64 -2.32 -11.47
CA LYS A 62 -3.09 -2.13 -11.62
C LYS A 62 -3.50 -0.66 -11.76
N GLY A 63 -2.54 0.28 -11.84
CA GLY A 63 -2.79 1.71 -11.98
C GLY A 63 -3.04 2.47 -10.68
N GLU A 64 -2.84 1.83 -9.51
CA GLU A 64 -3.03 2.50 -8.23
C GLU A 64 -1.81 3.34 -7.86
N ASN A 65 -2.03 4.60 -7.45
CA ASN A 65 -0.97 5.46 -6.94
C ASN A 65 -0.74 5.19 -5.46
N VAL A 66 0.13 4.23 -5.15
CA VAL A 66 0.38 3.75 -3.79
C VAL A 66 1.86 3.68 -3.46
N ARG A 67 2.15 3.75 -2.16
CA ARG A 67 3.44 3.46 -1.54
C ARG A 67 3.22 2.48 -0.39
N VAL A 68 3.98 1.38 -0.37
CA VAL A 68 3.94 0.40 0.73
C VAL A 68 5.25 0.48 1.54
N VAL A 69 5.14 0.98 2.76
CA VAL A 69 6.26 1.13 3.69
C VAL A 69 6.44 -0.16 4.47
N ASN A 70 7.59 -0.79 4.35
CA ASN A 70 7.95 -1.96 5.15
C ASN A 70 8.43 -1.51 6.54
N ALA A 71 7.59 -1.70 7.55
CA ALA A 71 7.86 -1.46 8.97
C ALA A 71 8.01 -2.78 9.75
N GLY A 72 8.51 -3.84 9.12
CA GLY A 72 8.85 -5.11 9.75
C GLY A 72 10.16 -5.04 10.52
N ILE A 73 10.24 -5.69 11.69
CA ILE A 73 11.45 -5.85 12.48
C ILE A 73 11.61 -7.33 12.84
N ASN A 74 12.78 -7.91 12.55
CA ASN A 74 13.06 -9.31 12.91
C ASN A 74 12.90 -9.56 14.40
N GLY A 75 12.12 -10.57 14.75
CA GLY A 75 11.90 -10.97 16.14
C GLY A 75 11.04 -10.02 16.96
N ASP A 76 10.37 -9.04 16.34
CA ASP A 76 9.50 -8.10 17.03
C ASP A 76 8.29 -8.80 17.66
N THR A 77 7.80 -8.24 18.75
CA THR A 77 6.59 -8.64 19.47
C THR A 77 5.49 -7.61 19.24
N THR A 78 4.25 -7.97 19.54
CA THR A 78 3.15 -6.98 19.48
C THR A 78 3.34 -5.86 20.51
N GLU A 79 3.98 -6.11 21.65
CA GLU A 79 4.39 -5.06 22.59
C GLU A 79 5.41 -4.10 21.95
N GLY A 80 6.43 -4.64 21.24
CA GLY A 80 7.40 -3.83 20.50
C GLY A 80 6.74 -3.01 19.38
N MET A 81 5.83 -3.61 18.61
CA MET A 81 5.04 -2.92 17.58
C MET A 81 4.20 -1.79 18.18
N LEU A 82 3.54 -2.04 19.32
CA LEU A 82 2.73 -1.04 20.03
C LEU A 82 3.60 0.12 20.52
N GLY A 83 4.79 -0.16 21.07
CA GLY A 83 5.73 0.85 21.56
C GLY A 83 6.30 1.77 20.48
N ARG A 84 6.28 1.31 19.20
CA ARG A 84 6.75 2.10 18.05
C ARG A 84 5.62 2.54 17.10
N LEU A 85 4.35 2.32 17.48
CA LEU A 85 3.22 2.48 16.57
C LEU A 85 3.15 3.87 15.95
N ASP A 86 3.24 4.93 16.75
CA ASP A 86 3.09 6.30 16.28
C ASP A 86 4.21 6.72 15.30
N ARG A 87 5.43 6.20 15.53
CA ARG A 87 6.57 6.44 14.62
C ARG A 87 6.46 5.60 13.35
N ALA A 88 6.01 4.34 13.48
CA ALA A 88 5.91 3.42 12.35
C ALA A 88 4.72 3.74 11.44
N VAL A 89 3.66 4.29 12.01
CA VAL A 89 2.40 4.62 11.33
C VAL A 89 2.14 6.13 11.50
N PRO A 90 2.77 7.00 10.70
CA PRO A 90 2.60 8.45 10.80
C PRO A 90 1.18 8.88 10.38
N ASN A 91 0.83 10.14 10.69
CA ASN A 91 -0.41 10.74 10.20
C ASN A 91 -0.43 10.76 8.68
N GLY A 92 -1.61 10.56 8.10
CA GLY A 92 -1.78 10.44 6.64
C GLY A 92 -1.57 9.01 6.12
N THR A 93 -1.31 8.02 6.99
CA THR A 93 -1.33 6.60 6.60
C THR A 93 -2.75 6.20 6.19
N SER A 94 -2.89 5.66 4.98
CA SER A 94 -4.18 5.27 4.38
C SER A 94 -4.68 3.91 4.86
N ALA A 95 -3.76 2.97 5.14
CA ALA A 95 -4.08 1.65 5.68
C ALA A 95 -2.86 1.02 6.36
N VAL A 96 -3.10 0.09 7.28
CA VAL A 96 -2.06 -0.73 7.91
C VAL A 96 -2.29 -2.20 7.61
N ILE A 97 -1.25 -2.89 7.15
CA ILE A 97 -1.20 -4.35 7.12
C ILE A 97 -0.50 -4.78 8.40
N LEU A 98 -1.20 -5.46 9.29
CA LEU A 98 -0.68 -5.88 10.58
C LEU A 98 -0.39 -7.39 10.60
N GLN A 99 0.88 -7.75 10.79
CA GLN A 99 1.34 -9.13 10.92
C GLN A 99 1.97 -9.32 12.31
N PRO A 100 1.17 -9.76 13.33
CA PRO A 100 1.66 -9.90 14.70
C PRO A 100 2.76 -10.97 14.84
N GLY A 101 2.63 -12.08 14.07
CA GLY A 101 3.59 -13.19 14.14
C GLY A 101 3.40 -14.07 15.36
N GLY A 102 4.40 -14.94 15.61
CA GLY A 102 4.40 -15.90 16.74
C GLY A 102 5.40 -15.54 17.85
N ASN A 103 6.00 -14.35 17.81
CA ASN A 103 7.09 -14.00 18.72
C ASN A 103 6.63 -13.80 20.18
N ASP A 104 5.40 -13.32 20.39
CA ASP A 104 4.85 -13.15 21.73
C ASP A 104 4.80 -14.48 22.46
N GLN A 105 4.23 -15.51 21.82
CA GLN A 105 4.15 -16.86 22.37
C GLN A 105 5.55 -17.43 22.64
N ARG A 106 6.50 -17.31 21.67
CA ARG A 106 7.85 -17.83 21.83
C ARG A 106 8.64 -17.16 22.96
N LYS A 107 8.35 -15.90 23.25
CA LYS A 107 9.02 -15.10 24.27
C LYS A 107 8.24 -15.03 25.61
N GLY A 108 7.13 -15.73 25.72
CA GLY A 108 6.26 -15.66 26.91
C GLY A 108 5.73 -14.25 27.17
N ARG A 109 5.44 -13.48 26.10
CA ARG A 109 4.94 -12.12 26.18
C ARG A 109 3.41 -12.09 25.93
N PRO A 110 2.68 -11.14 26.52
CA PRO A 110 1.28 -10.95 26.22
C PRO A 110 1.09 -10.48 24.78
N ASP A 111 0.04 -10.98 24.13
CA ASP A 111 -0.38 -10.49 22.82
C ASP A 111 -1.10 -9.13 22.96
N ARG A 112 -0.57 -8.10 22.31
CA ARG A 112 -1.08 -6.72 22.31
C ARG A 112 -1.74 -6.34 20.97
N THR A 113 -2.11 -7.33 20.15
CA THR A 113 -2.73 -7.10 18.83
C THR A 113 -3.99 -6.24 18.95
N ALA A 114 -4.84 -6.53 19.94
CA ALA A 114 -6.07 -5.77 20.16
C ALA A 114 -5.81 -4.29 20.50
N ASP A 115 -4.75 -4.01 21.26
CA ASP A 115 -4.38 -2.62 21.60
C ASP A 115 -3.89 -1.86 20.37
N ILE A 116 -3.11 -2.51 19.50
CA ILE A 116 -2.68 -1.94 18.22
C ILE A 116 -3.90 -1.61 17.36
N GLN A 117 -4.81 -2.56 17.20
CA GLN A 117 -6.03 -2.37 16.41
C GLN A 117 -6.89 -1.23 16.97
N SER A 118 -7.07 -1.17 18.30
CA SER A 118 -7.82 -0.09 18.95
C SER A 118 -7.23 1.28 18.70
N ARG A 119 -5.89 1.42 18.81
CA ARG A 119 -5.20 2.68 18.52
C ARG A 119 -5.32 3.10 17.05
N LEU A 120 -5.24 2.17 16.12
CA LEU A 120 -5.40 2.45 14.69
C LEU A 120 -6.85 2.81 14.36
N ALA A 121 -7.83 2.12 14.96
CA ALA A 121 -9.26 2.43 14.83
C ALA A 121 -9.59 3.84 15.35
N ALA A 122 -9.02 4.26 16.49
CA ALA A 122 -9.18 5.62 17.02
C ALA A 122 -8.63 6.71 16.08
N ARG A 123 -7.75 6.34 15.14
CA ARG A 123 -7.19 7.22 14.09
C ARG A 123 -7.92 7.06 12.75
N ASN A 124 -9.01 6.28 12.69
CA ASN A 124 -9.74 5.91 11.47
C ASN A 124 -8.86 5.25 10.40
N ILE A 125 -7.82 4.50 10.81
CA ILE A 125 -6.93 3.79 9.89
C ILE A 125 -7.42 2.34 9.76
N PRO A 126 -7.83 1.89 8.56
CA PRO A 126 -8.23 0.50 8.32
C PRO A 126 -7.05 -0.44 8.50
N VAL A 127 -7.32 -1.62 9.08
CA VAL A 127 -6.32 -2.65 9.36
C VAL A 127 -6.62 -3.92 8.58
N ILE A 128 -5.65 -4.36 7.79
CA ILE A 128 -5.64 -5.67 7.12
C ILE A 128 -4.80 -6.62 7.98
N MET A 129 -5.44 -7.63 8.53
CA MET A 129 -4.76 -8.61 9.39
C MET A 129 -4.11 -9.71 8.57
N LEU A 130 -2.81 -9.93 8.77
CA LEU A 130 -2.09 -11.11 8.29
C LEU A 130 -1.87 -12.11 9.42
N GLY A 131 -2.84 -13.01 9.59
CA GLY A 131 -2.71 -14.10 10.55
C GLY A 131 -1.74 -15.19 10.06
N ASN A 132 -1.18 -15.95 11.01
CA ASN A 132 -0.25 -17.05 10.69
C ASN A 132 -0.87 -18.12 9.79
N SER A 133 -2.19 -18.34 9.84
CA SER A 133 -2.90 -19.26 8.95
C SER A 133 -2.79 -18.89 7.47
N MET A 134 -2.66 -17.61 7.15
CA MET A 134 -2.47 -17.16 5.76
C MET A 134 -1.07 -17.48 5.24
N LEU A 135 -0.10 -17.62 6.12
CA LEU A 135 1.29 -17.93 5.77
C LEU A 135 1.49 -19.44 5.58
N GLY A 136 0.81 -20.28 6.38
CA GLY A 136 1.07 -21.71 6.51
C GLY A 136 0.90 -22.54 5.23
N GLY A 137 0.12 -22.05 4.24
CA GLY A 137 -0.08 -22.73 2.95
C GLY A 137 0.85 -22.28 1.83
N LEU A 138 1.78 -21.34 2.11
CA LEU A 138 2.65 -20.73 1.10
C LEU A 138 4.04 -21.39 1.08
N PRO A 139 4.83 -21.27 0.01
CA PRO A 139 6.20 -21.76 -0.04
C PRO A 139 7.10 -21.15 1.03
N HIS A 140 7.75 -22.01 1.85
CA HIS A 140 8.64 -21.61 2.93
C HIS A 140 10.09 -21.88 2.61
N GLN A 141 10.96 -21.11 3.24
CA GLN A 141 12.38 -21.38 3.33
C GLN A 141 12.64 -22.68 4.14
N PRO A 142 13.85 -23.24 4.10
CA PRO A 142 14.18 -24.48 4.85
C PRO A 142 13.95 -24.40 6.36
N ASP A 143 13.84 -23.18 6.93
CA ASP A 143 13.55 -22.99 8.36
C ASP A 143 12.06 -23.24 8.72
N GLY A 144 11.19 -23.44 7.72
CA GLY A 144 9.76 -23.70 7.92
C GLY A 144 8.95 -22.52 8.47
N GLU A 145 9.58 -21.35 8.66
CA GLU A 145 8.95 -20.18 9.29
C GLU A 145 8.84 -18.99 8.33
N HIS A 146 9.87 -18.76 7.54
CA HIS A 146 9.94 -17.61 6.64
C HIS A 146 9.60 -18.02 5.21
N LEU A 147 8.87 -17.16 4.49
CA LEU A 147 8.47 -17.44 3.12
C LEU A 147 9.66 -17.30 2.15
N THR A 148 9.62 -18.10 1.08
CA THR A 148 10.49 -17.89 -0.08
C THR A 148 10.10 -16.60 -0.83
N PRO A 149 10.91 -16.09 -1.78
CA PRO A 149 10.50 -14.98 -2.65
C PRO A 149 9.17 -15.24 -3.35
N GLU A 150 8.92 -16.48 -3.81
CA GLU A 150 7.66 -16.90 -4.41
C GLU A 150 6.51 -16.87 -3.39
N GLY A 151 6.73 -17.39 -2.17
CA GLY A 151 5.73 -17.35 -1.10
C GLY A 151 5.34 -15.92 -0.73
N TYR A 152 6.29 -14.98 -0.68
CA TYR A 152 5.99 -13.56 -0.47
C TYR A 152 5.23 -12.95 -1.64
N HIS A 153 5.49 -13.37 -2.87
CA HIS A 153 4.73 -12.93 -4.03
C HIS A 153 3.28 -13.39 -3.96
N MET A 154 3.05 -14.68 -3.70
CA MET A 154 1.70 -15.23 -3.55
C MET A 154 0.93 -14.55 -2.41
N LEU A 155 1.60 -14.25 -1.28
CA LEU A 155 1.00 -13.48 -0.19
C LEU A 155 0.57 -12.09 -0.66
N ALA A 156 1.44 -11.39 -1.38
CA ALA A 156 1.15 -10.06 -1.89
C ALA A 156 -0.04 -10.06 -2.86
N GLU A 157 -0.12 -11.04 -3.76
CA GLU A 157 -1.26 -11.22 -4.66
C GLU A 157 -2.56 -11.48 -3.89
N ALA A 158 -2.52 -12.38 -2.90
CA ALA A 158 -3.69 -12.77 -2.11
C ALA A 158 -4.32 -11.59 -1.35
N ILE A 159 -3.52 -10.62 -0.90
CA ILE A 159 -4.01 -9.47 -0.14
C ILE A 159 -4.27 -8.22 -0.99
N ALA A 160 -3.82 -8.18 -2.24
CA ALA A 160 -3.88 -6.97 -3.08
C ALA A 160 -5.30 -6.39 -3.19
N SER A 161 -6.31 -7.21 -3.46
CA SER A 161 -7.70 -6.75 -3.58
C SER A 161 -8.26 -6.19 -2.27
N GLN A 162 -7.91 -6.78 -1.12
CA GLN A 162 -8.31 -6.30 0.19
C GLN A 162 -7.68 -4.94 0.50
N VAL A 163 -6.41 -4.77 0.13
CA VAL A 163 -5.69 -3.50 0.31
C VAL A 163 -6.29 -2.42 -0.58
N SER A 164 -6.53 -2.70 -1.88
CA SER A 164 -7.21 -1.77 -2.80
C SER A 164 -8.56 -1.31 -2.24
N GLY A 165 -9.38 -2.23 -1.74
CA GLY A 165 -10.67 -1.92 -1.14
C GLY A 165 -10.58 -1.09 0.14
N ALA A 166 -9.47 -1.18 0.89
CA ALA A 166 -9.27 -0.42 2.12
C ALA A 166 -8.86 1.05 1.86
N ILE A 167 -8.13 1.31 0.78
CA ILE A 167 -7.64 2.67 0.43
C ILE A 167 -8.58 3.43 -0.52
N GLY A 168 -9.50 2.74 -1.19
CA GLY A 168 -10.48 3.35 -2.11
C GLY A 168 -11.76 3.87 -1.45
N ARG A 169 -11.82 3.95 -0.12
CA ARG A 169 -12.98 4.39 0.68
C ARG A 169 -12.87 5.83 1.11
#